data_81d4c7a9a2810e9369b5d5ea45f21d3c
#
_entry.id   81d4c7a9a2810e9369b5d5ea45f21d3c
#
_cell.length_a   1.000
_cell.length_b   1.000
_cell.length_c   1.000
_cell.angle_alpha   90.00
_cell.angle_beta   90.00
_cell.angle_gamma   90.00
#
_symmetry.space_group_name_H-M   'P 1'
#
loop_
_entity.id
_entity.type
_entity.pdbx_description
1 polymer ?
#
loop_
_entity_poly.entity_id
_entity_poly.type
_entity_poly.pdbx_seq_one_letter_code
_entity_poly.pdbx_strand_id
1 'polypeptide(L)'
;RQVLNFALKNRIWNVANEIWINALLSSPKTQLVNAVSNGVIGMMRPMEEAIGSKISELISFNDLDKAKAFKLNTEEAIARYAGMAESLSASLKYAGVAFRNGELVLQSKDAGASKFDTSVTKEVPDYLGGAIVRTPSRFLNATDEFFKQINYRGKLKAQAVREAKRLGLTKKTDIKKYVDEYIRQGYDETGLRGVNEEALRYAEENTFTNELVGFTDKFADLVNSQPYLKQFFPFVKTPTNIAKAIADRSPLALAYRYGDILGRSGDPVAIAKARGQLAVGSIILSVAYILAQQGKLQGRTGKVGEKNLDIYKDAEIIRMKKSDLGFKPYSYVFDDGRQLPFGQLDPYGALLGIMVDFVSVYDQMTEEEIERFGADMQIMMLQNGGKNP
;
A
#
# COMPACT_ATOMS: atom_id res chain seq x y z
N ARG A 1 -16.09 43.83 -2.95
CA ARG A 1 -16.32 43.13 -4.26
C ARG A 1 -15.22 42.10 -4.58
N GLN A 2 -13.92 42.48 -4.45
CA GLN A 2 -12.81 41.52 -4.75
C GLN A 2 -12.81 40.31 -3.86
N VAL A 3 -13.02 40.45 -2.53
CA VAL A 3 -13.09 39.33 -1.56
C VAL A 3 -14.29 38.39 -1.86
N LEU A 4 -15.44 38.99 -2.21
CA LEU A 4 -16.63 38.24 -2.57
C LEU A 4 -16.42 37.43 -3.87
N ASN A 5 -15.79 38.03 -4.88
CA ASN A 5 -15.47 37.34 -6.14
C ASN A 5 -14.44 36.23 -5.93
N PHE A 6 -13.47 36.41 -5.05
CA PHE A 6 -12.48 35.38 -4.70
C PHE A 6 -13.16 34.19 -3.96
N ALA A 7 -14.02 34.46 -2.99
CA ALA A 7 -14.78 33.46 -2.25
C ALA A 7 -15.72 32.67 -3.17
N LEU A 8 -16.43 33.33 -4.07
CA LEU A 8 -17.30 32.68 -5.05
C LEU A 8 -16.51 31.82 -6.04
N LYS A 9 -15.37 32.32 -6.52
CA LYS A 9 -14.50 31.56 -7.41
C LYS A 9 -14.00 30.27 -6.75
N ASN A 10 -13.53 30.35 -5.50
CA ASN A 10 -13.07 29.18 -4.76
C ASN A 10 -14.20 28.17 -4.53
N ARG A 11 -15.42 28.62 -4.22
CA ARG A 11 -16.57 27.75 -4.04
C ARG A 11 -16.94 27.01 -5.32
N ILE A 12 -16.92 27.68 -6.47
CA ILE A 12 -17.18 27.05 -7.78
C ILE A 12 -16.14 25.94 -8.04
N TRP A 13 -14.85 26.23 -7.79
CA TRP A 13 -13.79 25.25 -7.94
C TRP A 13 -13.93 24.07 -6.98
N ASN A 14 -14.34 24.29 -5.74
CA ASN A 14 -14.58 23.23 -4.78
C ASN A 14 -15.73 22.32 -5.22
N VAL A 15 -16.83 22.89 -5.67
CA VAL A 15 -17.96 22.13 -6.23
C VAL A 15 -17.51 21.33 -7.46
N ALA A 16 -16.78 21.93 -8.37
CA ALA A 16 -16.27 21.25 -9.56
C ALA A 16 -15.32 20.10 -9.18
N ASN A 17 -14.46 20.29 -8.20
CA ASN A 17 -13.55 19.26 -7.69
C ASN A 17 -14.31 18.10 -7.03
N GLU A 18 -15.34 18.40 -6.23
CA GLU A 18 -16.17 17.36 -5.62
C GLU A 18 -16.85 16.48 -6.70
N ILE A 19 -17.44 17.09 -7.71
CA ILE A 19 -18.03 16.36 -8.83
C ILE A 19 -16.97 15.57 -9.60
N TRP A 20 -15.83 16.19 -9.90
CA TRP A 20 -14.73 15.56 -10.64
C TRP A 20 -14.15 14.34 -9.92
N ILE A 21 -13.80 14.48 -8.64
CA ILE A 21 -13.27 13.38 -7.84
C ILE A 21 -14.28 12.22 -7.76
N ASN A 22 -15.54 12.53 -7.50
CA ASN A 22 -16.58 11.49 -7.45
C ASN A 22 -16.83 10.84 -8.81
N ALA A 23 -16.71 11.58 -9.92
CA ALA A 23 -16.75 11.00 -11.25
C ALA A 23 -15.60 10.03 -11.52
N LEU A 24 -14.37 10.37 -11.10
CA LEU A 24 -13.21 9.45 -11.18
C LEU A 24 -13.42 8.18 -10.35
N LEU A 25 -14.03 8.30 -9.18
CA LEU A 25 -14.30 7.19 -8.26
C LEU A 25 -15.56 6.39 -8.62
N SER A 26 -16.39 6.86 -9.56
CA SER A 26 -17.68 6.23 -9.91
C SER A 26 -17.52 4.90 -10.65
N SER A 27 -16.36 4.63 -11.22
CA SER A 27 -16.10 3.38 -11.92
C SER A 27 -16.09 2.19 -10.94
N PRO A 28 -16.92 1.16 -11.15
CA PRO A 28 -16.87 -0.07 -10.36
C PRO A 28 -15.47 -0.72 -10.37
N LYS A 29 -14.74 -0.56 -11.48
CA LYS A 29 -13.36 -1.03 -11.60
C LYS A 29 -12.44 -0.35 -10.60
N THR A 30 -12.54 0.97 -10.43
CA THR A 30 -11.73 1.73 -9.45
C THR A 30 -11.99 1.24 -8.03
N GLN A 31 -13.26 1.03 -7.67
CA GLN A 31 -13.65 0.52 -6.36
C GLN A 31 -13.13 -0.90 -6.11
N LEU A 32 -13.25 -1.79 -7.12
CA LEU A 32 -12.76 -3.15 -7.03
C LEU A 32 -11.23 -3.19 -6.88
N VAL A 33 -10.51 -2.38 -7.66
CA VAL A 33 -9.03 -2.29 -7.58
C VAL A 33 -8.60 -1.87 -6.19
N ASN A 34 -9.21 -0.83 -5.61
CA ASN A 34 -8.91 -0.39 -4.25
C ASN A 34 -9.15 -1.51 -3.23
N ALA A 35 -10.30 -2.18 -3.31
CA ALA A 35 -10.63 -3.28 -2.40
C ALA A 35 -9.65 -4.44 -2.52
N VAL A 36 -9.30 -4.86 -3.74
CA VAL A 36 -8.37 -5.98 -3.98
C VAL A 36 -6.95 -5.61 -3.52
N SER A 37 -6.46 -4.41 -3.84
CA SER A 37 -5.12 -3.96 -3.41
C SER A 37 -5.00 -3.89 -1.89
N ASN A 38 -5.99 -3.32 -1.19
CA ASN A 38 -6.02 -3.29 0.27
C ASN A 38 -6.10 -4.71 0.88
N GLY A 39 -6.87 -5.61 0.25
CA GLY A 39 -6.95 -7.01 0.65
C GLY A 39 -5.62 -7.74 0.51
N VAL A 40 -4.97 -7.60 -0.65
CA VAL A 40 -3.68 -8.24 -0.95
C VAL A 40 -2.60 -7.76 0.01
N ILE A 41 -2.45 -6.44 0.21
CA ILE A 41 -1.41 -5.93 1.12
C ILE A 41 -1.68 -6.32 2.57
N GLY A 42 -2.94 -6.28 3.01
CA GLY A 42 -3.33 -6.71 4.34
C GLY A 42 -2.98 -8.18 4.61
N MET A 43 -3.14 -9.05 3.62
CA MET A 43 -2.77 -10.47 3.70
C MET A 43 -1.25 -10.68 3.62
N MET A 44 -0.58 -9.99 2.71
CA MET A 44 0.87 -10.18 2.49
C MET A 44 1.72 -9.64 3.63
N ARG A 45 1.30 -8.57 4.30
CA ARG A 45 2.10 -7.89 5.32
C ARG A 45 2.49 -8.76 6.51
N PRO A 46 1.57 -9.52 7.17
CA PRO A 46 1.97 -10.43 8.24
C PRO A 46 2.90 -11.55 7.74
N MET A 47 2.74 -12.00 6.50
CA MET A 47 3.62 -13.00 5.89
C MET A 47 5.03 -12.44 5.67
N GLU A 48 5.16 -11.21 5.15
CA GLU A 48 6.44 -10.53 5.01
C GLU A 48 7.16 -10.43 6.37
N GLU A 49 6.46 -10.00 7.40
CA GLU A 49 7.02 -9.88 8.75
C GLU A 49 7.42 -11.24 9.32
N ALA A 50 6.64 -12.30 9.08
CA ALA A 50 7.00 -13.67 9.49
C ALA A 50 8.25 -14.18 8.78
N ILE A 51 8.37 -13.97 7.46
CA ILE A 51 9.54 -14.33 6.66
C ILE A 51 10.77 -13.57 7.16
N GLY A 52 10.66 -12.25 7.33
CA GLY A 52 11.74 -11.42 7.82
C GLY A 52 12.18 -11.76 9.24
N SER A 53 11.22 -12.15 10.10
CA SER A 53 11.50 -12.67 11.44
C SER A 53 12.27 -13.98 11.40
N LYS A 54 11.88 -14.92 10.52
CA LYS A 54 12.60 -16.18 10.36
C LYS A 54 14.01 -16.00 9.80
N ILE A 55 14.20 -15.14 8.80
CA ILE A 55 15.53 -14.78 8.30
C ILE A 55 16.36 -14.19 9.42
N SER A 56 15.79 -13.29 10.22
CA SER A 56 16.47 -12.62 11.34
C SER A 56 16.83 -13.58 12.48
N GLU A 57 15.93 -14.53 12.80
CA GLU A 57 16.17 -15.60 13.77
C GLU A 57 17.37 -16.46 13.34
N LEU A 58 17.44 -16.85 12.06
CA LEU A 58 18.54 -17.63 11.51
C LEU A 58 19.88 -16.88 11.52
N ILE A 59 19.87 -15.59 11.21
CA ILE A 59 21.09 -14.76 11.25
C ILE A 59 21.58 -14.54 12.69
N SER A 60 20.65 -14.51 13.65
CA SER A 60 20.93 -14.23 15.07
C SER A 60 21.15 -15.50 15.91
N PHE A 61 21.50 -16.65 15.30
CA PHE A 61 21.62 -17.93 16.00
C PHE A 61 22.64 -17.92 17.17
N ASN A 62 23.64 -17.04 17.13
CA ASN A 62 24.63 -16.85 18.19
C ASN A 62 24.16 -15.90 19.32
N ASP A 63 22.99 -15.25 19.18
CA ASP A 63 22.41 -14.32 20.15
C ASP A 63 21.01 -14.81 20.51
N LEU A 64 20.92 -15.61 21.58
CA LEU A 64 19.67 -16.26 22.00
C LEU A 64 18.55 -15.27 22.32
N ASP A 65 18.86 -14.08 22.83
CA ASP A 65 17.83 -13.10 23.18
C ASP A 65 17.24 -12.45 21.94
N LYS A 66 18.07 -12.12 20.96
CA LYS A 66 17.60 -11.66 19.64
C LYS A 66 16.80 -12.74 18.92
N ALA A 67 17.29 -13.98 18.91
CA ALA A 67 16.59 -15.09 18.29
C ALA A 67 15.20 -15.31 18.91
N LYS A 68 15.06 -15.21 20.24
CA LYS A 68 13.77 -15.28 20.95
C LYS A 68 12.84 -14.13 20.55
N ALA A 69 13.37 -12.89 20.43
CA ALA A 69 12.58 -11.74 20.00
C ALA A 69 11.99 -11.94 18.58
N PHE A 70 12.80 -12.43 17.64
CA PHE A 70 12.34 -12.71 16.28
C PHE A 70 11.34 -13.89 16.22
N LYS A 71 11.55 -14.93 17.03
CA LYS A 71 10.56 -16.02 17.15
C LYS A 71 9.21 -15.49 17.61
N LEU A 72 9.19 -14.60 18.61
CA LEU A 72 7.98 -13.98 19.11
C LEU A 72 7.27 -13.16 18.02
N ASN A 73 8.00 -12.42 17.19
CA ASN A 73 7.43 -11.69 16.05
C ASN A 73 6.76 -12.62 15.04
N THR A 74 7.29 -13.84 14.81
CA THR A 74 6.65 -14.83 13.93
C THR A 74 5.31 -15.29 14.51
N GLU A 75 5.24 -15.55 15.82
CA GLU A 75 3.99 -15.93 16.50
C GLU A 75 2.95 -14.82 16.47
N GLU A 76 3.38 -13.57 16.55
CA GLU A 76 2.52 -12.41 16.38
C GLU A 76 1.92 -12.31 14.97
N ALA A 77 2.71 -12.59 13.95
CA ALA A 77 2.19 -12.60 12.58
C ALA A 77 1.04 -13.62 12.42
N ILE A 78 1.17 -14.79 13.04
CA ILE A 78 0.10 -15.81 13.06
C ILE A 78 -1.13 -15.31 13.85
N ALA A 79 -0.91 -14.74 15.03
CA ALA A 79 -1.99 -14.20 15.86
C ALA A 79 -2.73 -13.06 15.13
N ARG A 80 -2.03 -12.30 14.29
CA ARG A 80 -2.59 -11.23 13.47
C ARG A 80 -3.59 -11.77 12.45
N TYR A 81 -3.26 -12.83 11.72
CA TYR A 81 -4.21 -13.47 10.81
C TYR A 81 -5.48 -13.95 11.54
N ALA A 82 -5.33 -14.56 12.71
CA ALA A 82 -6.48 -14.97 13.51
C ALA A 82 -7.33 -13.76 13.93
N GLY A 83 -6.70 -12.65 14.34
CA GLY A 83 -7.41 -11.40 14.68
C GLY A 83 -8.12 -10.77 13.48
N MET A 84 -7.49 -10.80 12.31
CA MET A 84 -8.10 -10.33 11.06
C MET A 84 -9.36 -11.13 10.73
N ALA A 85 -9.29 -12.47 10.77
CA ALA A 85 -10.42 -13.33 10.48
C ALA A 85 -11.58 -13.15 11.47
N GLU A 86 -11.29 -13.06 12.77
CA GLU A 86 -12.31 -12.85 13.82
C GLU A 86 -12.97 -11.46 13.74
N SER A 87 -12.29 -10.48 13.14
CA SER A 87 -12.79 -9.10 13.06
C SER A 87 -13.70 -8.82 11.87
N LEU A 88 -13.88 -9.74 10.93
CA LEU A 88 -14.62 -9.51 9.68
C LEU A 88 -16.02 -8.93 9.90
N SER A 89 -16.81 -9.52 10.81
CA SER A 89 -18.18 -9.05 11.10
C SER A 89 -18.20 -7.66 11.72
N ALA A 90 -17.27 -7.38 12.64
CA ALA A 90 -17.16 -6.05 13.25
C ALA A 90 -16.72 -5.01 12.22
N SER A 91 -15.74 -5.35 11.38
CA SER A 91 -15.21 -4.46 10.33
C SER A 91 -16.29 -4.08 9.32
N LEU A 92 -17.20 -4.99 8.96
CA LEU A 92 -18.36 -4.68 8.11
C LEU A 92 -19.31 -3.67 8.77
N LYS A 93 -19.53 -3.75 10.08
CA LYS A 93 -20.36 -2.76 10.80
C LYS A 93 -19.75 -1.38 10.72
N TYR A 94 -18.43 -1.26 10.97
CA TYR A 94 -17.72 0.03 10.90
C TYR A 94 -17.68 0.59 9.49
N ALA A 95 -17.50 -0.25 8.46
CA ALA A 95 -17.63 0.14 7.07
C ALA A 95 -19.01 0.73 6.77
N GLY A 96 -20.08 0.14 7.32
CA GLY A 96 -21.44 0.68 7.22
C GLY A 96 -21.60 2.05 7.91
N VAL A 97 -20.93 2.28 9.03
CA VAL A 97 -20.89 3.59 9.71
C VAL A 97 -20.15 4.61 8.84
N ALA A 98 -18.97 4.25 8.32
CA ALA A 98 -18.18 5.12 7.43
C ALA A 98 -18.96 5.50 6.17
N PHE A 99 -19.69 4.56 5.55
CA PHE A 99 -20.54 4.84 4.42
C PHE A 99 -21.63 5.86 4.73
N ARG A 100 -22.33 5.70 5.87
CA ARG A 100 -23.42 6.59 6.27
C ARG A 100 -22.90 7.99 6.58
N ASN A 101 -21.81 8.09 7.32
CA ASN A 101 -21.25 9.35 7.76
C ASN A 101 -20.44 10.05 6.63
N GLY A 102 -19.93 9.30 5.67
CA GLY A 102 -19.03 9.80 4.63
C GLY A 102 -17.61 10.09 5.14
N GLU A 103 -17.25 9.56 6.32
CA GLU A 103 -15.95 9.78 6.97
C GLU A 103 -15.42 8.47 7.54
N LEU A 104 -14.09 8.32 7.56
CA LEU A 104 -13.43 7.21 8.24
C LEU A 104 -13.64 7.32 9.75
N VAL A 105 -13.90 6.20 10.39
CA VAL A 105 -14.12 6.10 11.84
C VAL A 105 -12.79 5.94 12.56
N LEU A 106 -11.92 5.07 12.02
CA LEU A 106 -10.60 4.79 12.56
C LEU A 106 -9.56 5.77 12.02
N GLN A 107 -9.29 6.83 12.78
CA GLN A 107 -8.31 7.86 12.43
C GLN A 107 -7.37 8.14 13.60
N SER A 108 -6.09 8.45 13.30
CA SER A 108 -5.15 8.99 14.28
C SER A 108 -5.61 10.34 14.80
N LYS A 109 -5.27 10.69 16.06
CA LYS A 109 -5.56 12.01 16.62
C LYS A 109 -4.92 13.15 15.86
N ASP A 110 -3.76 12.88 15.24
CA ASP A 110 -2.95 13.84 14.51
C ASP A 110 -3.34 13.97 13.02
N ALA A 111 -4.29 13.18 12.55
CA ALA A 111 -4.78 13.20 11.17
C ALA A 111 -5.50 14.51 10.76
N GLY A 112 -5.33 15.58 11.54
CA GLY A 112 -6.09 16.85 11.43
C GLY A 112 -5.93 17.62 10.13
N ALA A 113 -4.81 17.50 9.42
CA ALA A 113 -4.54 18.29 8.22
C ALA A 113 -4.70 17.53 6.91
N SER A 114 -4.70 16.21 6.94
CA SER A 114 -4.68 15.33 5.77
C SER A 114 -6.07 14.84 5.33
N LYS A 115 -7.12 15.50 5.76
CA LYS A 115 -8.52 15.13 5.52
C LYS A 115 -8.97 15.14 4.04
N PHE A 116 -8.13 15.61 3.14
CA PHE A 116 -8.58 15.93 1.78
C PHE A 116 -8.51 14.78 0.76
N ASP A 117 -7.72 13.73 1.01
CA ASP A 117 -7.62 12.63 0.04
C ASP A 117 -8.81 11.66 0.10
N THR A 118 -9.48 11.57 1.25
CA THR A 118 -10.58 10.60 1.45
C THR A 118 -11.83 11.19 2.12
N SER A 119 -11.79 12.44 2.64
CA SER A 119 -12.98 13.07 3.20
C SER A 119 -13.94 13.48 2.10
N VAL A 120 -15.18 13.09 2.28
CA VAL A 120 -16.28 13.53 1.41
C VAL A 120 -16.54 15.01 1.70
N THR A 121 -16.10 15.89 0.79
CA THR A 121 -16.45 17.31 0.87
C THR A 121 -17.96 17.49 0.66
N LYS A 122 -18.56 18.48 1.29
CA LYS A 122 -20.02 18.76 1.19
C LYS A 122 -20.26 20.10 0.50
N GLU A 123 -19.57 20.32 -0.61
CA GLU A 123 -19.67 21.55 -1.38
C GLU A 123 -20.93 21.57 -2.27
N VAL A 124 -21.32 20.40 -2.81
CA VAL A 124 -22.57 20.24 -3.53
C VAL A 124 -23.70 20.07 -2.50
N PRO A 125 -24.67 20.99 -2.45
CA PRO A 125 -25.80 20.89 -1.53
C PRO A 125 -26.63 19.63 -1.76
N ASP A 126 -27.16 19.03 -0.69
CA ASP A 126 -27.96 17.79 -0.78
C ASP A 126 -29.25 17.96 -1.59
N TYR A 127 -29.87 19.15 -1.53
CA TYR A 127 -31.05 19.47 -2.36
C TYR A 127 -30.76 19.59 -3.85
N LEU A 128 -29.46 19.68 -4.25
CA LEU A 128 -28.99 19.61 -5.64
C LEU A 128 -28.43 18.23 -6.00
N GLY A 129 -28.76 17.21 -5.24
CA GLY A 129 -28.28 15.84 -5.48
C GLY A 129 -26.90 15.54 -4.92
N GLY A 130 -26.35 16.37 -4.01
CA GLY A 130 -25.05 16.18 -3.41
C GLY A 130 -24.86 14.82 -2.73
N ALA A 131 -25.93 14.27 -2.14
CA ALA A 131 -25.87 12.93 -1.54
C ALA A 131 -25.57 11.84 -2.59
N ILE A 132 -26.11 11.96 -3.80
CA ILE A 132 -25.87 11.03 -4.94
C ILE A 132 -24.45 11.22 -5.45
N VAL A 133 -24.02 12.47 -5.66
CA VAL A 133 -22.67 12.81 -6.14
C VAL A 133 -21.62 12.18 -5.24
N ARG A 134 -21.81 12.19 -3.92
CA ARG A 134 -20.86 11.65 -2.91
C ARG A 134 -20.89 10.13 -2.72
N THR A 135 -21.80 9.42 -3.36
CA THR A 135 -21.90 7.97 -3.21
C THR A 135 -20.58 7.23 -3.50
N PRO A 136 -19.84 7.53 -4.60
CA PRO A 136 -18.56 6.86 -4.88
C PRO A 136 -17.50 7.07 -3.76
N SER A 137 -17.35 8.28 -3.26
CA SER A 137 -16.43 8.56 -2.14
C SER A 137 -16.84 7.84 -0.86
N ARG A 138 -18.16 7.71 -0.60
CA ARG A 138 -18.66 6.95 0.55
C ARG A 138 -18.35 5.46 0.45
N PHE A 139 -18.42 4.87 -0.75
CA PHE A 139 -17.98 3.50 -0.99
C PHE A 139 -16.50 3.32 -0.76
N LEU A 140 -15.67 4.26 -1.26
CA LEU A 140 -14.23 4.23 -1.01
C LEU A 140 -13.94 4.26 0.49
N ASN A 141 -14.53 5.22 1.23
CA ASN A 141 -14.35 5.33 2.67
C ASN A 141 -14.82 4.07 3.42
N ALA A 142 -15.92 3.45 3.01
CA ALA A 142 -16.40 2.21 3.61
C ALA A 142 -15.43 1.05 3.37
N THR A 143 -14.87 0.96 2.17
CA THR A 143 -13.86 -0.05 1.82
C THR A 143 -12.58 0.15 2.62
N ASP A 144 -12.08 1.38 2.70
CA ASP A 144 -10.89 1.72 3.46
C ASP A 144 -11.09 1.47 4.96
N GLU A 145 -12.25 1.85 5.51
CA GLU A 145 -12.59 1.57 6.91
C GLU A 145 -12.64 0.07 7.20
N PHE A 146 -13.23 -0.73 6.30
CA PHE A 146 -13.26 -2.18 6.44
C PHE A 146 -11.86 -2.77 6.60
N PHE A 147 -10.94 -2.41 5.70
CA PHE A 147 -9.57 -2.91 5.74
C PHE A 147 -8.76 -2.32 6.90
N LYS A 148 -8.98 -1.05 7.26
CA LYS A 148 -8.38 -0.46 8.45
C LYS A 148 -8.77 -1.22 9.72
N GLN A 149 -10.05 -1.50 9.91
CA GLN A 149 -10.54 -2.23 11.08
C GLN A 149 -9.98 -3.66 11.16
N ILE A 150 -9.93 -4.37 10.04
CA ILE A 150 -9.32 -5.71 9.97
C ILE A 150 -7.86 -5.66 10.41
N ASN A 151 -7.08 -4.76 9.85
CA ASN A 151 -5.65 -4.63 10.14
C ASN A 151 -5.41 -4.15 11.58
N TYR A 152 -6.19 -3.18 12.05
CA TYR A 152 -6.12 -2.65 13.42
C TYR A 152 -6.37 -3.73 14.46
N ARG A 153 -7.48 -4.46 14.35
CA ARG A 153 -7.85 -5.54 15.28
C ARG A 153 -6.87 -6.71 15.20
N GLY A 154 -6.41 -7.04 14.00
CA GLY A 154 -5.34 -8.02 13.81
C GLY A 154 -4.08 -7.65 14.58
N LYS A 155 -3.65 -6.38 14.49
CA LYS A 155 -2.47 -5.88 15.20
C LYS A 155 -2.69 -5.87 16.73
N LEU A 156 -3.85 -5.41 17.21
CA LEU A 156 -4.19 -5.46 18.63
C LEU A 156 -4.12 -6.89 19.19
N LYS A 157 -4.67 -7.87 18.47
CA LYS A 157 -4.61 -9.28 18.91
C LYS A 157 -3.17 -9.78 18.97
N ALA A 158 -2.34 -9.44 18.00
CA ALA A 158 -0.92 -9.81 18.00
C ALA A 158 -0.20 -9.23 19.24
N GLN A 159 -0.40 -7.94 19.53
CA GLN A 159 0.13 -7.29 20.72
C GLN A 159 -0.37 -7.93 22.01
N ALA A 160 -1.66 -8.21 22.09
CA ALA A 160 -2.27 -8.86 23.25
C ALA A 160 -1.68 -10.26 23.51
N VAL A 161 -1.45 -11.06 22.46
CA VAL A 161 -0.81 -12.38 22.59
C VAL A 161 0.64 -12.25 23.05
N ARG A 162 1.37 -11.25 22.57
CA ARG A 162 2.73 -10.94 23.04
C ARG A 162 2.73 -10.63 24.54
N GLU A 163 1.87 -9.72 24.98
CA GLU A 163 1.80 -9.30 26.37
C GLU A 163 1.30 -10.44 27.29
N ALA A 164 0.31 -11.23 26.86
CA ALA A 164 -0.14 -12.39 27.61
C ALA A 164 0.99 -13.38 27.88
N LYS A 165 1.84 -13.64 26.89
CA LYS A 165 3.02 -14.50 27.04
C LYS A 165 4.07 -13.89 27.94
N ARG A 166 4.30 -12.57 27.84
CA ARG A 166 5.21 -11.84 28.72
C ARG A 166 4.77 -11.91 30.19
N LEU A 167 3.45 -11.88 30.43
CA LEU A 167 2.85 -12.05 31.76
C LEU A 167 2.81 -13.51 32.24
N GLY A 168 3.32 -14.46 31.46
CA GLY A 168 3.37 -15.88 31.81
C GLY A 168 2.02 -16.60 31.74
N LEU A 169 1.03 -16.05 31.04
CA LEU A 169 -0.25 -16.71 30.88
C LEU A 169 -0.11 -17.95 29.97
N THR A 170 -0.51 -19.12 30.48
CA THR A 170 -0.39 -20.39 29.75
C THR A 170 -1.74 -21.03 29.42
N LYS A 171 -2.78 -20.75 30.21
CA LYS A 171 -4.11 -21.31 29.96
C LYS A 171 -4.80 -20.56 28.82
N LYS A 172 -5.33 -21.30 27.86
CA LYS A 172 -6.04 -20.73 26.68
C LYS A 172 -7.21 -19.82 27.06
N THR A 173 -7.93 -20.15 28.13
CA THR A 173 -9.05 -19.34 28.67
C THR A 173 -8.58 -17.97 29.18
N ASP A 174 -7.45 -17.94 29.87
CA ASP A 174 -6.93 -16.72 30.48
C ASP A 174 -6.31 -15.82 29.41
N ILE A 175 -5.60 -16.44 28.45
CA ILE A 175 -5.10 -15.73 27.25
C ILE A 175 -6.26 -15.11 26.49
N LYS A 176 -7.35 -15.87 26.24
CA LYS A 176 -8.51 -15.35 25.51
C LYS A 176 -9.15 -14.15 26.24
N LYS A 177 -9.39 -14.26 27.55
CA LYS A 177 -9.94 -13.15 28.34
C LYS A 177 -9.04 -11.91 28.28
N TYR A 178 -7.73 -12.10 28.38
CA TYR A 178 -6.76 -11.01 28.29
C TYR A 178 -6.80 -10.35 26.89
N VAL A 179 -6.84 -11.15 25.82
CA VAL A 179 -6.93 -10.67 24.46
C VAL A 179 -8.21 -9.87 24.22
N ASP A 180 -9.36 -10.39 24.66
CA ASP A 180 -10.65 -9.72 24.51
C ASP A 180 -10.66 -8.36 25.23
N GLU A 181 -10.10 -8.29 26.45
CA GLU A 181 -9.96 -7.05 27.20
C GLU A 181 -8.97 -6.06 26.54
N TYR A 182 -7.83 -6.54 26.09
CA TYR A 182 -6.83 -5.73 25.40
C TYR A 182 -7.39 -5.09 24.12
N ILE A 183 -8.16 -5.87 23.35
CA ILE A 183 -8.83 -5.35 22.14
C ILE A 183 -9.85 -4.27 22.52
N ARG A 184 -10.62 -4.47 23.61
CA ARG A 184 -11.58 -3.48 24.10
C ARG A 184 -10.88 -2.18 24.51
N GLN A 185 -9.78 -2.26 25.24
CA GLN A 185 -8.96 -1.11 25.65
C GLN A 185 -8.26 -0.41 24.47
N GLY A 186 -8.12 -1.07 23.33
CA GLY A 186 -7.64 -0.48 22.09
C GLY A 186 -8.58 0.54 21.45
N TYR A 187 -9.80 0.71 21.99
CA TYR A 187 -10.79 1.68 21.55
C TYR A 187 -11.14 2.67 22.67
N ASP A 188 -11.63 3.84 22.27
CA ASP A 188 -12.17 4.83 23.20
C ASP A 188 -13.49 4.36 23.86
N GLU A 189 -14.04 5.16 24.77
CA GLU A 189 -15.29 4.84 25.47
C GLU A 189 -16.48 4.64 24.53
N THR A 190 -16.47 5.25 23.35
CA THR A 190 -17.51 5.07 22.31
C THR A 190 -17.35 3.76 21.56
N GLY A 191 -16.21 3.09 21.67
CA GLY A 191 -15.85 1.91 20.91
C GLY A 191 -15.62 2.17 19.41
N LEU A 192 -15.54 3.44 19.00
CA LEU A 192 -15.43 3.84 17.60
C LEU A 192 -14.01 4.22 17.21
N ARG A 193 -13.31 4.97 18.06
CA ARG A 193 -11.97 5.48 17.77
C ARG A 193 -10.91 4.56 18.34
N GLY A 194 -9.92 4.23 17.53
CA GLY A 194 -8.73 3.52 17.99
C GLY A 194 -7.85 4.42 18.84
N VAL A 195 -7.33 3.89 19.96
CA VAL A 195 -6.43 4.62 20.87
C VAL A 195 -5.01 4.04 20.89
N ASN A 196 -4.77 2.90 20.24
CA ASN A 196 -3.45 2.29 20.13
C ASN A 196 -2.75 2.80 18.87
N GLU A 197 -1.81 3.71 19.04
CA GLU A 197 -1.13 4.39 17.92
C GLU A 197 -0.32 3.44 17.03
N GLU A 198 0.32 2.40 17.58
CA GLU A 198 1.08 1.43 16.78
C GLU A 198 0.14 0.64 15.87
N ALA A 199 -1.01 0.20 16.39
CA ALA A 199 -2.00 -0.50 15.61
C ALA A 199 -2.68 0.39 14.57
N LEU A 200 -2.91 1.69 14.88
CA LEU A 200 -3.42 2.69 13.94
C LEU A 200 -2.45 2.90 12.78
N ARG A 201 -1.18 3.18 13.07
CA ARG A 201 -0.15 3.32 12.02
C ARG A 201 -0.04 2.08 11.14
N TYR A 202 -0.10 0.90 11.75
CA TYR A 202 -0.10 -0.36 11.00
C TYR A 202 -1.31 -0.46 10.04
N ALA A 203 -2.50 -0.10 10.51
CA ALA A 203 -3.71 -0.13 9.69
C ALA A 203 -3.66 0.90 8.55
N GLU A 204 -3.16 2.10 8.83
CA GLU A 204 -3.01 3.18 7.85
C GLU A 204 -1.96 2.86 6.78
N GLU A 205 -0.82 2.24 7.15
CA GLU A 205 0.17 1.77 6.19
C GLU A 205 -0.40 0.70 5.24
N ASN A 206 -1.26 -0.19 5.75
CA ASN A 206 -1.85 -1.28 4.97
C ASN A 206 -3.03 -0.84 4.09
N THR A 207 -3.50 0.38 4.26
CA THR A 207 -4.54 1.00 3.41
C THR A 207 -4.01 2.21 2.65
N PHE A 208 -2.69 2.46 2.66
CA PHE A 208 -2.02 3.59 2.02
C PHE A 208 -2.56 4.97 2.44
N THR A 209 -3.10 5.03 3.66
CA THR A 209 -3.69 6.25 4.22
C THR A 209 -2.82 6.91 5.29
N ASN A 210 -1.60 6.38 5.54
CA ASN A 210 -0.64 6.95 6.47
C ASN A 210 -0.18 8.34 6.03
N GLU A 211 0.21 9.15 7.00
CA GLU A 211 0.66 10.53 6.77
C GLU A 211 1.90 10.59 5.89
N LEU A 212 1.95 11.64 5.08
CA LEU A 212 3.13 11.99 4.30
C LEU A 212 4.13 12.73 5.19
N VAL A 213 5.41 12.64 4.86
CA VAL A 213 6.47 13.30 5.62
C VAL A 213 7.42 14.04 4.68
N GLY A 214 7.99 15.15 5.16
CA GLY A 214 9.01 15.88 4.44
C GLY A 214 8.51 16.60 3.20
N PHE A 215 9.19 16.42 2.06
CA PHE A 215 8.83 17.10 0.81
C PHE A 215 7.46 16.72 0.27
N THR A 216 7.07 15.44 0.40
CA THR A 216 5.77 14.94 -0.09
C THR A 216 4.60 15.53 0.68
N ASP A 217 4.77 15.79 1.98
CA ASP A 217 3.80 16.46 2.81
C ASP A 217 3.60 17.92 2.36
N LYS A 218 4.71 18.68 2.20
CA LYS A 218 4.68 20.06 1.66
C LYS A 218 4.04 20.16 0.28
N PHE A 219 4.28 19.15 -0.57
CA PHE A 219 3.65 19.10 -1.89
C PHE A 219 2.14 18.84 -1.77
N ALA A 220 1.71 17.95 -0.88
CA ALA A 220 0.31 17.72 -0.60
C ALA A 220 -0.39 18.97 -0.06
N ASP A 221 0.25 19.70 0.85
CA ASP A 221 -0.25 20.98 1.37
C ASP A 221 -0.41 22.04 0.26
N LEU A 222 0.58 22.14 -0.65
CA LEU A 222 0.49 23.02 -1.81
C LEU A 222 -0.71 22.67 -2.70
N VAL A 223 -0.89 21.39 -3.02
CA VAL A 223 -2.04 20.92 -3.83
C VAL A 223 -3.36 21.20 -3.11
N ASN A 224 -3.41 20.98 -1.81
CA ASN A 224 -4.60 21.20 -1.00
C ASN A 224 -4.97 22.68 -0.85
N SER A 225 -3.97 23.58 -0.80
CA SER A 225 -4.17 25.02 -0.70
C SER A 225 -4.66 25.67 -1.99
N GLN A 226 -4.46 24.99 -3.13
CA GLN A 226 -4.80 25.53 -4.46
C GLN A 226 -5.86 24.66 -5.16
N PRO A 227 -7.14 25.00 -5.13
CA PRO A 227 -8.23 24.16 -5.64
C PRO A 227 -8.06 23.72 -7.10
N TYR A 228 -7.42 24.53 -7.95
CA TYR A 228 -7.17 24.18 -9.35
C TYR A 228 -6.12 23.08 -9.52
N LEU A 229 -5.16 22.95 -8.59
CA LEU A 229 -4.16 21.88 -8.65
C LEU A 229 -4.77 20.50 -8.37
N LYS A 230 -5.88 20.43 -7.62
CA LYS A 230 -6.60 19.19 -7.37
C LYS A 230 -7.17 18.53 -8.64
N GLN A 231 -7.37 19.29 -9.70
CA GLN A 231 -7.81 18.71 -10.98
C GLN A 231 -6.70 17.91 -11.67
N PHE A 232 -5.44 18.31 -11.45
CA PHE A 232 -4.26 17.61 -11.98
C PHE A 232 -3.75 16.52 -11.03
N PHE A 233 -3.87 16.78 -9.72
CA PHE A 233 -3.40 15.91 -8.65
C PHE A 233 -4.55 15.63 -7.65
N PRO A 234 -5.60 14.91 -8.08
CA PRO A 234 -6.76 14.65 -7.21
C PRO A 234 -6.40 13.81 -5.98
N PHE A 235 -5.36 12.97 -6.11
CA PHE A 235 -4.86 12.09 -5.06
C PHE A 235 -3.33 12.21 -5.00
N VAL A 236 -2.79 12.67 -3.88
CA VAL A 236 -1.34 12.76 -3.65
C VAL A 236 -0.91 11.68 -2.66
N LYS A 237 -1.65 11.51 -1.58
CA LYS A 237 -1.31 10.66 -0.44
C LYS A 237 -1.19 9.18 -0.85
N THR A 238 -2.21 8.63 -1.45
CA THR A 238 -2.26 7.21 -1.81
C THR A 238 -1.18 6.81 -2.83
N PRO A 239 -1.00 7.51 -3.97
CA PRO A 239 0.08 7.19 -4.91
C PRO A 239 1.47 7.28 -4.28
N THR A 240 1.72 8.27 -3.41
CA THR A 240 3.00 8.42 -2.72
C THR A 240 3.27 7.24 -1.78
N ASN A 241 2.27 6.81 -1.01
CA ASN A 241 2.38 5.67 -0.12
C ASN A 241 2.56 4.34 -0.88
N ILE A 242 1.91 4.19 -2.03
CA ILE A 242 2.12 3.05 -2.93
C ILE A 242 3.56 3.05 -3.47
N ALA A 243 4.07 4.19 -3.94
CA ALA A 243 5.44 4.31 -4.42
C ALA A 243 6.46 3.94 -3.33
N LYS A 244 6.24 4.39 -2.09
CA LYS A 244 7.04 3.97 -0.94
C LYS A 244 6.95 2.46 -0.69
N ALA A 245 5.76 1.89 -0.75
CA ALA A 245 5.57 0.44 -0.55
C ALA A 245 6.27 -0.40 -1.63
N ILE A 246 6.35 0.09 -2.87
CA ILE A 246 7.14 -0.51 -3.96
C ILE A 246 8.64 -0.41 -3.65
N ALA A 247 9.11 0.79 -3.25
CA ALA A 247 10.50 1.02 -2.90
C ALA A 247 10.95 0.13 -1.72
N ASP A 248 10.12 -0.01 -0.68
CA ASP A 248 10.37 -0.88 0.49
C ASP A 248 10.58 -2.37 0.09
N ARG A 249 10.01 -2.81 -1.03
CA ARG A 249 10.07 -4.20 -1.54
C ARG A 249 11.03 -4.39 -2.71
N SER A 250 11.76 -3.35 -3.07
CA SER A 250 12.73 -3.37 -4.16
C SER A 250 14.16 -3.17 -3.63
N PRO A 251 15.19 -3.39 -4.45
CA PRO A 251 16.57 -3.07 -4.07
C PRO A 251 16.77 -1.61 -3.62
N LEU A 252 15.87 -0.69 -3.98
CA LEU A 252 15.90 0.71 -3.52
C LEU A 252 15.80 0.81 -1.99
N ALA A 253 15.19 -0.17 -1.30
CA ALA A 253 15.14 -0.22 0.16
C ALA A 253 16.54 -0.18 0.79
N LEU A 254 17.55 -0.73 0.14
CA LEU A 254 18.94 -0.69 0.59
C LEU A 254 19.49 0.74 0.70
N ALA A 255 18.98 1.68 -0.10
CA ALA A 255 19.44 3.07 -0.10
C ALA A 255 19.02 3.86 1.16
N TYR A 256 17.87 3.56 1.74
CA TYR A 256 17.31 4.35 2.85
C TYR A 256 16.90 3.53 4.09
N ARG A 257 16.82 2.19 4.00
CA ARG A 257 16.54 1.28 5.12
C ARG A 257 17.69 0.36 5.46
N TYR A 258 18.89 0.74 5.07
CA TYR A 258 20.11 -0.04 5.27
C TYR A 258 20.33 -0.45 6.74
N GLY A 259 20.07 0.46 7.68
CA GLY A 259 20.19 0.20 9.12
C GLY A 259 19.28 -0.94 9.61
N ASP A 260 18.01 -0.92 9.19
CA ASP A 260 17.05 -1.99 9.53
C ASP A 260 17.43 -3.31 8.86
N ILE A 261 17.74 -3.28 7.56
CA ILE A 261 18.08 -4.48 6.79
C ILE A 261 19.30 -5.17 7.36
N LEU A 262 20.33 -4.43 7.75
CA LEU A 262 21.54 -4.98 8.39
C LEU A 262 21.36 -5.29 9.89
N GLY A 263 20.23 -4.93 10.49
CA GLY A 263 19.96 -5.20 11.90
C GLY A 263 20.65 -4.22 12.86
N ARG A 264 21.01 -3.01 12.39
CA ARG A 264 21.70 -1.98 13.18
C ARG A 264 20.76 -1.06 13.95
N SER A 265 19.49 -0.99 13.58
CA SER A 265 18.50 -0.12 14.26
C SER A 265 18.15 -0.58 15.69
N GLY A 266 18.44 -1.83 16.04
CA GLY A 266 18.13 -2.38 17.36
C GLY A 266 16.65 -2.69 17.59
N ASP A 267 15.74 -2.34 16.66
CA ASP A 267 14.31 -2.66 16.75
C ASP A 267 14.00 -3.97 15.98
N PRO A 268 13.68 -5.07 16.68
CA PRO A 268 13.41 -6.35 16.04
C PRO A 268 12.21 -6.32 15.09
N VAL A 269 11.22 -5.46 15.34
CA VAL A 269 10.02 -5.32 14.51
C VAL A 269 10.38 -4.61 13.20
N ALA A 270 11.11 -3.49 13.28
CA ALA A 270 11.57 -2.76 12.09
C ALA A 270 12.52 -3.61 11.23
N ILE A 271 13.44 -4.35 11.85
CA ILE A 271 14.36 -5.27 11.17
C ILE A 271 13.59 -6.38 10.44
N ALA A 272 12.67 -7.06 11.13
CA ALA A 272 11.87 -8.12 10.54
C ALA A 272 11.02 -7.60 9.36
N LYS A 273 10.38 -6.44 9.53
CA LYS A 273 9.61 -5.77 8.49
C LYS A 273 10.48 -5.48 7.25
N ALA A 274 11.65 -4.85 7.43
CA ALA A 274 12.52 -4.46 6.33
C ALA A 274 13.06 -5.68 5.57
N ARG A 275 13.57 -6.68 6.29
CA ARG A 275 14.08 -7.92 5.71
C ARG A 275 12.99 -8.71 4.99
N GLY A 276 11.81 -8.79 5.59
CA GLY A 276 10.69 -9.52 5.00
C GLY A 276 10.18 -8.87 3.72
N GLN A 277 10.02 -7.55 3.71
CA GLN A 277 9.61 -6.80 2.53
C GLN A 277 10.64 -6.96 1.39
N LEU A 278 11.92 -6.80 1.68
CA LEU A 278 12.98 -6.97 0.69
C LEU A 278 13.05 -8.42 0.17
N ALA A 279 12.94 -9.42 1.05
CA ALA A 279 12.98 -10.83 0.66
C ALA A 279 11.79 -11.20 -0.25
N VAL A 280 10.56 -10.85 0.15
CA VAL A 280 9.36 -11.14 -0.65
C VAL A 280 9.39 -10.37 -1.96
N GLY A 281 9.78 -9.10 -1.94
CA GLY A 281 9.94 -8.30 -3.14
C GLY A 281 10.97 -8.89 -4.10
N SER A 282 12.12 -9.35 -3.59
CA SER A 282 13.16 -10.02 -4.39
C SER A 282 12.65 -11.34 -5.01
N ILE A 283 11.87 -12.13 -4.26
CA ILE A 283 11.25 -13.34 -4.80
C ILE A 283 10.27 -12.99 -5.93
N ILE A 284 9.42 -11.99 -5.73
CA ILE A 284 8.46 -11.53 -6.74
C ILE A 284 9.20 -11.06 -8.01
N LEU A 285 10.24 -10.25 -7.86
CA LEU A 285 11.06 -9.77 -8.98
C LEU A 285 11.74 -10.93 -9.72
N SER A 286 12.26 -11.92 -9.00
CA SER A 286 12.90 -13.11 -9.60
C SER A 286 11.89 -13.97 -10.37
N VAL A 287 10.72 -14.21 -9.79
CA VAL A 287 9.64 -14.95 -10.47
C VAL A 287 9.14 -14.17 -11.69
N ALA A 288 8.98 -12.84 -11.57
CA ALA A 288 8.60 -11.99 -12.68
C ALA A 288 9.61 -12.03 -13.82
N TYR A 289 10.90 -12.02 -13.49
CA TYR A 289 11.98 -12.17 -14.49
C TYR A 289 11.85 -13.48 -15.27
N ILE A 290 11.72 -14.61 -14.56
CA ILE A 290 11.57 -15.93 -15.19
C ILE A 290 10.33 -16.00 -16.08
N LEU A 291 9.20 -15.53 -15.60
CA LEU A 291 7.93 -15.54 -16.34
C LEU A 291 7.95 -14.58 -17.54
N ALA A 292 8.63 -13.44 -17.42
CA ALA A 292 8.82 -12.51 -18.52
C ALA A 292 9.70 -13.13 -19.63
N GLN A 293 10.81 -13.79 -19.26
CA GLN A 293 11.66 -14.53 -20.20
C GLN A 293 10.89 -15.64 -20.94
N GLN A 294 9.96 -16.30 -20.26
CA GLN A 294 9.08 -17.30 -20.86
C GLN A 294 7.93 -16.72 -21.70
N GLY A 295 7.81 -15.39 -21.77
CA GLY A 295 6.71 -14.72 -22.45
C GLY A 295 5.34 -14.84 -21.75
N LYS A 296 5.30 -15.34 -20.51
CA LYS A 296 4.08 -15.48 -19.72
C LYS A 296 3.67 -14.20 -19.01
N LEU A 297 4.58 -13.26 -18.82
CA LEU A 297 4.24 -11.89 -18.38
C LEU A 297 4.51 -10.92 -19.54
N GLN A 298 3.56 -10.04 -19.77
CA GLN A 298 3.71 -8.98 -20.76
C GLN A 298 3.60 -7.61 -20.09
N GLY A 299 4.50 -6.70 -20.48
CA GLY A 299 4.56 -5.33 -20.01
C GLY A 299 3.68 -4.40 -20.83
N ARG A 300 4.11 -3.14 -20.91
CA ARG A 300 3.37 -2.07 -21.62
C ARG A 300 3.22 -2.34 -23.11
N THR A 301 4.25 -2.87 -23.74
CA THR A 301 4.34 -3.03 -25.21
C THR A 301 4.00 -4.43 -25.70
N GLY A 302 4.11 -5.46 -24.83
CA GLY A 302 3.93 -6.86 -25.21
C GLY A 302 4.98 -7.38 -26.20
N LYS A 303 5.17 -8.70 -26.27
CA LYS A 303 5.89 -9.33 -27.37
C LYS A 303 4.91 -9.61 -28.51
N VAL A 304 5.30 -9.29 -29.74
CA VAL A 304 4.58 -9.72 -30.94
C VAL A 304 5.53 -10.55 -31.79
N GLY A 305 5.40 -11.87 -31.70
CA GLY A 305 6.31 -12.80 -32.36
C GLY A 305 7.75 -12.74 -31.80
N GLU A 306 8.71 -13.21 -32.58
CA GLU A 306 10.15 -13.19 -32.23
C GLU A 306 10.79 -11.80 -32.28
N LYS A 307 10.08 -10.77 -32.79
CA LYS A 307 10.60 -9.41 -32.89
C LYS A 307 10.09 -8.54 -31.77
N ASN A 308 11.01 -8.04 -30.93
CA ASN A 308 10.73 -6.93 -30.03
C ASN A 308 10.31 -5.72 -30.87
N LEU A 309 9.10 -5.23 -30.66
CA LEU A 309 8.69 -3.97 -31.30
C LEU A 309 9.39 -2.82 -30.58
N ASP A 310 10.03 -1.99 -31.39
CA ASP A 310 10.72 -0.79 -30.94
C ASP A 310 9.76 0.08 -30.13
N ILE A 311 10.04 0.19 -28.83
CA ILE A 311 9.14 0.78 -27.82
C ILE A 311 8.84 2.25 -28.13
N TYR A 312 9.71 2.89 -28.91
CA TYR A 312 9.71 4.34 -29.14
C TYR A 312 9.09 4.78 -30.46
N LYS A 313 8.83 3.86 -31.40
CA LYS A 313 8.45 4.27 -32.74
C LYS A 313 6.96 4.26 -33.06
N ASP A 314 6.08 3.56 -32.29
CA ASP A 314 4.71 3.45 -32.75
C ASP A 314 3.65 3.41 -31.64
N ALA A 315 3.26 4.60 -31.15
CA ALA A 315 2.02 4.77 -30.38
C ALA A 315 0.78 4.23 -31.13
N GLU A 316 0.88 4.16 -32.45
CA GLU A 316 -0.17 3.64 -33.35
C GLU A 316 -0.26 2.11 -33.30
N ILE A 317 0.88 1.40 -33.32
CA ILE A 317 0.92 -0.06 -33.18
C ILE A 317 0.42 -0.50 -31.80
N ILE A 318 0.74 0.25 -30.73
CA ILE A 318 0.21 -0.01 -29.37
C ILE A 318 -1.32 0.17 -29.35
N ARG A 319 -1.86 1.15 -30.08
CA ARG A 319 -3.29 1.37 -30.22
C ARG A 319 -3.96 0.25 -31.01
N MET A 320 -3.39 -0.16 -32.14
CA MET A 320 -3.90 -1.26 -32.98
C MET A 320 -3.89 -2.59 -32.23
N LYS A 321 -2.79 -2.91 -31.50
CA LYS A 321 -2.72 -4.12 -30.69
C LYS A 321 -3.77 -4.15 -29.58
N LYS A 322 -4.09 -3.00 -28.99
CA LYS A 322 -5.06 -2.90 -27.90
C LYS A 322 -6.50 -3.11 -28.40
N SER A 323 -6.82 -2.69 -29.64
CA SER A 323 -8.16 -2.81 -30.23
C SER A 323 -8.37 -4.13 -30.97
N ASP A 324 -7.39 -4.56 -31.77
CA ASP A 324 -7.61 -5.62 -32.75
C ASP A 324 -7.17 -7.02 -32.30
N LEU A 325 -6.25 -7.11 -31.33
CA LEU A 325 -5.69 -8.37 -30.84
C LEU A 325 -6.07 -8.69 -29.39
N GLY A 326 -6.94 -7.88 -28.75
CA GLY A 326 -7.33 -8.10 -27.36
C GLY A 326 -6.18 -7.99 -26.37
N PHE A 327 -5.08 -7.33 -26.75
CA PHE A 327 -3.89 -7.15 -25.90
C PHE A 327 -4.22 -6.35 -24.64
N LYS A 328 -3.86 -6.93 -23.47
CA LYS A 328 -4.00 -6.28 -22.17
C LYS A 328 -2.60 -6.04 -21.59
N PRO A 329 -2.12 -4.78 -21.49
CA PRO A 329 -0.83 -4.51 -20.90
C PRO A 329 -0.80 -4.95 -19.43
N TYR A 330 0.38 -5.27 -18.93
CA TYR A 330 0.63 -5.72 -17.55
C TYR A 330 -0.28 -6.88 -17.17
N SER A 331 -0.21 -7.96 -17.94
CA SER A 331 -0.99 -9.16 -17.72
C SER A 331 -0.17 -10.44 -17.79
N TYR A 332 -0.66 -11.44 -17.05
CA TYR A 332 -0.22 -12.82 -17.19
C TYR A 332 -0.95 -13.45 -18.37
N VAL A 333 -0.21 -14.12 -19.24
CA VAL A 333 -0.73 -14.79 -20.45
C VAL A 333 -0.75 -16.30 -20.17
N PHE A 334 -1.93 -16.88 -20.20
CA PHE A 334 -2.12 -18.31 -20.07
C PHE A 334 -1.81 -19.02 -21.41
N ASP A 335 -1.57 -20.33 -21.34
CA ASP A 335 -1.24 -21.13 -22.53
C ASP A 335 -2.39 -21.16 -23.55
N ASP A 336 -3.62 -20.93 -23.12
CA ASP A 336 -4.82 -20.81 -23.98
C ASP A 336 -5.04 -19.38 -24.54
N GLY A 337 -4.12 -18.47 -24.31
CA GLY A 337 -4.17 -17.08 -24.78
C GLY A 337 -5.01 -16.13 -23.92
N ARG A 338 -5.67 -16.61 -22.87
CA ARG A 338 -6.34 -15.75 -21.89
C ARG A 338 -5.33 -14.86 -21.19
N GLN A 339 -5.74 -13.62 -20.88
CA GLN A 339 -4.89 -12.63 -20.23
C GLN A 339 -5.53 -12.15 -18.93
N LEU A 340 -4.76 -12.25 -17.83
CA LEU A 340 -5.15 -11.78 -16.51
C LEU A 340 -4.34 -10.53 -16.15
N PRO A 341 -4.94 -9.33 -16.15
CA PRO A 341 -4.24 -8.12 -15.77
C PRO A 341 -3.79 -8.14 -14.31
N PHE A 342 -2.51 -7.83 -14.05
CA PHE A 342 -1.94 -7.72 -12.70
C PHE A 342 -1.54 -6.28 -12.34
N GLY A 343 -1.53 -5.35 -13.29
CA GLY A 343 -1.08 -3.97 -13.08
C GLY A 343 -1.91 -3.15 -12.09
N GLN A 344 -2.91 -3.76 -11.47
CA GLN A 344 -3.79 -3.12 -10.49
C GLN A 344 -3.65 -3.73 -9.08
N LEU A 345 -2.68 -4.64 -8.89
CA LEU A 345 -2.42 -5.33 -7.61
C LEU A 345 -1.29 -4.67 -6.83
N ASP A 346 -1.30 -3.33 -6.76
CA ASP A 346 -0.25 -2.57 -6.08
C ASP A 346 -0.12 -2.95 -4.58
N PRO A 347 1.13 -2.97 -4.07
CA PRO A 347 2.41 -2.64 -4.72
C PRO A 347 3.03 -3.79 -5.53
N TYR A 348 2.49 -4.99 -5.47
CA TYR A 348 3.07 -6.20 -6.09
C TYR A 348 2.90 -6.19 -7.61
N GLY A 349 1.76 -5.70 -8.10
CA GLY A 349 1.52 -5.53 -9.54
C GLY A 349 2.54 -4.59 -10.19
N ALA A 350 2.88 -3.50 -9.51
CA ALA A 350 3.91 -2.59 -9.98
C ALA A 350 5.31 -3.24 -10.00
N LEU A 351 5.67 -4.06 -9.00
CA LEU A 351 6.93 -4.81 -9.01
C LEU A 351 7.02 -5.77 -10.20
N LEU A 352 5.94 -6.51 -10.48
CA LEU A 352 5.85 -7.35 -11.66
C LEU A 352 6.03 -6.52 -12.94
N GLY A 353 5.33 -5.39 -13.04
CA GLY A 353 5.40 -4.48 -14.20
C GLY A 353 6.79 -3.91 -14.43
N ILE A 354 7.45 -3.42 -13.38
CA ILE A 354 8.83 -2.91 -13.45
C ILE A 354 9.78 -3.99 -13.98
N MET A 355 9.68 -5.23 -13.49
CA MET A 355 10.56 -6.30 -13.94
C MET A 355 10.30 -6.69 -15.39
N VAL A 356 9.05 -6.76 -15.82
CA VAL A 356 8.70 -7.09 -17.22
C VAL A 356 9.18 -6.00 -18.17
N ASP A 357 8.98 -4.73 -17.81
CA ASP A 357 9.48 -3.61 -18.62
C ASP A 357 11.03 -3.59 -18.65
N PHE A 358 11.67 -3.89 -17.50
CA PHE A 358 13.14 -4.06 -17.43
C PHE A 358 13.63 -5.16 -18.37
N VAL A 359 13.05 -6.36 -18.35
CA VAL A 359 13.42 -7.45 -19.27
C VAL A 359 13.26 -7.03 -20.72
N SER A 360 12.18 -6.32 -21.03
CA SER A 360 11.92 -5.83 -22.40
C SER A 360 12.96 -4.81 -22.87
N VAL A 361 13.52 -4.00 -21.98
CA VAL A 361 14.58 -3.03 -22.26
C VAL A 361 15.95 -3.71 -22.29
N TYR A 362 16.21 -4.57 -21.30
CA TYR A 362 17.49 -5.28 -21.15
C TYR A 362 17.85 -6.10 -22.39
N ASP A 363 16.86 -6.79 -22.98
CA ASP A 363 17.06 -7.55 -24.23
C ASP A 363 17.46 -6.67 -25.43
N GLN A 364 17.38 -5.35 -25.31
CA GLN A 364 17.72 -4.37 -26.36
C GLN A 364 18.98 -3.56 -26.02
N MET A 365 19.51 -3.67 -24.79
CA MET A 365 20.71 -2.96 -24.35
C MET A 365 21.97 -3.59 -24.92
N THR A 366 22.92 -2.75 -25.30
CA THR A 366 24.28 -3.18 -25.64
C THR A 366 25.07 -3.59 -24.40
N GLU A 367 26.14 -4.36 -24.55
CA GLU A 367 27.03 -4.75 -23.43
C GLU A 367 27.56 -3.52 -22.67
N GLU A 368 27.92 -2.44 -23.37
CA GLU A 368 28.37 -1.20 -22.74
C GLU A 368 27.29 -0.52 -21.90
N GLU A 369 26.03 -0.54 -22.34
CA GLU A 369 24.89 0.02 -21.60
C GLU A 369 24.58 -0.81 -20.36
N ILE A 370 24.71 -2.13 -20.44
CA ILE A 370 24.54 -3.06 -19.31
C ILE A 370 25.63 -2.81 -18.25
N GLU A 371 26.90 -2.67 -18.68
CA GLU A 371 28.00 -2.38 -17.76
C GLU A 371 27.84 -1.02 -17.08
N ARG A 372 27.45 0.02 -17.82
CA ARG A 372 27.14 1.35 -17.26
C ARG A 372 26.01 1.31 -16.26
N PHE A 373 24.92 0.64 -16.60
CA PHE A 373 23.79 0.48 -15.69
C PHE A 373 24.19 -0.23 -14.39
N GLY A 374 25.01 -1.30 -14.48
CA GLY A 374 25.57 -2.01 -13.34
C GLY A 374 26.48 -1.12 -12.48
N ALA A 375 27.34 -0.32 -13.11
CA ALA A 375 28.21 0.62 -12.42
C ALA A 375 27.43 1.74 -11.72
N ASP A 376 26.43 2.32 -12.37
CA ASP A 376 25.58 3.36 -11.81
C ASP A 376 24.77 2.85 -10.59
N MET A 377 24.26 1.63 -10.66
CA MET A 377 23.59 0.98 -9.53
C MET A 377 24.54 0.75 -8.34
N GLN A 378 25.78 0.31 -8.60
CA GLN A 378 26.80 0.14 -7.56
C GLN A 378 27.18 1.48 -6.92
N ILE A 379 27.36 2.54 -7.71
CA ILE A 379 27.67 3.89 -7.21
C ILE A 379 26.52 4.40 -6.34
N MET A 380 25.28 4.22 -6.77
CA MET A 380 24.11 4.62 -6.00
C MET A 380 24.03 3.90 -4.66
N MET A 381 24.31 2.60 -4.63
CA MET A 381 24.36 1.81 -3.39
C MET A 381 25.48 2.26 -2.45
N LEU A 382 26.68 2.54 -2.99
CA LEU A 382 27.83 2.98 -2.21
C LEU A 382 27.69 4.40 -1.66
N GLN A 383 27.16 5.34 -2.46
CA GLN A 383 26.99 6.73 -2.03
C GLN A 383 25.93 6.88 -0.93
N ASN A 384 24.90 6.04 -0.93
CA ASN A 384 23.85 6.07 0.11
C ASN A 384 24.19 5.20 1.32
N GLY A 385 25.04 4.17 1.18
CA GLY A 385 25.51 3.34 2.28
C GLY A 385 26.55 4.01 3.20
N GLY A 386 27.18 5.10 2.73
CA GLY A 386 28.25 5.82 3.46
C GLY A 386 27.81 7.10 4.19
N LYS A 387 26.56 7.51 4.10
CA LYS A 387 26.08 8.82 4.58
C LYS A 387 25.23 8.82 5.85
N ASN A 388 25.18 7.73 6.61
CA ASN A 388 24.58 7.79 7.95
C ASN A 388 25.57 7.27 8.99
N PRO A 389 26.02 8.13 9.95
CA PRO A 389 26.73 7.71 11.13
C PRO A 389 25.85 6.90 12.09
#